data_edd1dbbe71b7fdedf26b385751be307d
#
_entry.id   edd1dbbe71b7fdedf26b385751be307d
#
_cell.length_a   1.000
_cell.length_b   1.000
_cell.length_c   1.000
_cell.angle_alpha   90.00
_cell.angle_beta   90.00
_cell.angle_gamma   90.00
#
_symmetry.space_group_name_H-M   'P 1'
#
loop_
_entity.id
_entity.type
_entity.pdbx_description
1 polymer ?
#
loop_
_entity_poly.entity_id
_entity_poly.type
_entity_poly.pdbx_seq_one_letter_code
_entity_poly.pdbx_strand_id
1 'polypeptide(L)'
;FQELTRQGQSPRIYSDTYIMLELMGHRLDREVERNFIAAKAMEMQNTDITNYIEDRVKMSNVLKTTMKDFDGGYVVCGITGSGEMFSMRDPWGIRPAFYYKNDEIVVVASERPVLQTTFDLEAEEVQELMPGMALLVKKNGECTIERIMDQKGDSACSFERIYFSRGSDKDIYQERKQLGEQLTQPILKAVDYDGDH
;
A
#
# COMPACT_ATOMS: atom_id res chain seq x y z
N PHE A 1 -5.85 8.04 -18.09
CA PHE A 1 -6.76 9.12 -18.47
C PHE A 1 -7.66 8.70 -19.65
N GLN A 2 -7.07 8.31 -20.77
CA GLN A 2 -7.84 7.91 -21.98
C GLN A 2 -8.80 6.74 -21.68
N GLU A 3 -8.41 5.77 -20.88
CA GLU A 3 -9.25 4.64 -20.51
C GLU A 3 -10.48 5.07 -19.70
N LEU A 4 -10.31 5.96 -18.72
CA LEU A 4 -11.43 6.53 -17.95
C LEU A 4 -12.42 7.26 -18.86
N THR A 5 -11.91 8.05 -19.82
CA THR A 5 -12.75 8.75 -20.78
C THR A 5 -13.54 7.78 -21.66
N ARG A 6 -12.93 6.66 -22.10
CA ARG A 6 -13.64 5.60 -22.86
C ARG A 6 -14.73 4.91 -22.03
N GLN A 7 -14.55 4.87 -20.72
CA GLN A 7 -15.53 4.31 -19.78
C GLN A 7 -16.60 5.32 -19.33
N GLY A 8 -16.65 6.50 -19.98
CA GLY A 8 -17.64 7.55 -19.70
C GLY A 8 -17.30 8.44 -18.51
N GLN A 9 -16.10 8.29 -17.94
CA GLN A 9 -15.63 9.17 -16.86
C GLN A 9 -15.03 10.45 -17.46
N SER A 10 -15.14 11.56 -16.71
CA SER A 10 -14.59 12.86 -17.13
C SER A 10 -13.63 13.39 -16.08
N PRO A 11 -12.41 12.82 -15.96
CA PRO A 11 -11.43 13.28 -14.98
C PRO A 11 -11.09 14.76 -15.21
N ARG A 12 -11.17 15.57 -14.15
CA ARG A 12 -10.96 17.03 -14.23
C ARG A 12 -9.51 17.43 -13.96
N ILE A 13 -8.74 16.55 -13.29
CA ILE A 13 -7.38 16.85 -12.85
C ILE A 13 -6.42 15.83 -13.47
N TYR A 14 -5.35 16.32 -14.10
CA TYR A 14 -4.27 15.51 -14.65
C TYR A 14 -3.22 15.24 -13.56
N SER A 15 -3.56 14.37 -12.61
CA SER A 15 -2.68 13.93 -11.53
C SER A 15 -2.83 12.42 -11.38
N ASP A 16 -1.73 11.72 -11.18
CA ASP A 16 -1.72 10.26 -11.02
C ASP A 16 -2.64 9.83 -9.87
N THR A 17 -2.53 10.50 -8.73
CA THR A 17 -3.36 10.21 -7.54
C THR A 17 -4.85 10.40 -7.83
N TYR A 18 -5.22 11.45 -8.56
CA TYR A 18 -6.62 11.68 -8.91
C TYR A 18 -7.15 10.61 -9.88
N ILE A 19 -6.36 10.23 -10.88
CA ILE A 19 -6.71 9.17 -11.81
C ILE A 19 -6.84 7.82 -11.10
N MET A 20 -5.94 7.52 -10.14
CA MET A 20 -6.03 6.32 -9.32
C MET A 20 -7.32 6.28 -8.51
N LEU A 21 -7.69 7.41 -7.87
CA LEU A 21 -8.93 7.53 -7.10
C LEU A 21 -10.17 7.30 -7.98
N GLU A 22 -10.22 7.92 -9.15
CA GLU A 22 -11.32 7.76 -10.10
C GLU A 22 -11.46 6.32 -10.60
N LEU A 23 -10.33 5.66 -10.92
CA LEU A 23 -10.32 4.25 -11.31
C LEU A 23 -10.84 3.34 -10.18
N MET A 24 -10.39 3.57 -8.95
CA MET A 24 -10.84 2.80 -7.78
C MET A 24 -12.33 3.01 -7.53
N GLY A 25 -12.80 4.27 -7.56
CA GLY A 25 -14.21 4.61 -7.42
C GLY A 25 -15.08 3.92 -8.45
N HIS A 26 -14.69 3.99 -9.72
CA HIS A 26 -15.42 3.30 -10.79
C HIS A 26 -15.47 1.77 -10.61
N ARG A 27 -14.39 1.14 -10.15
CA ARG A 27 -14.37 -0.30 -9.87
C ARG A 27 -15.25 -0.67 -8.67
N LEU A 28 -15.26 0.18 -7.64
CA LEU A 28 -16.14 0.02 -6.49
C LEU A 28 -17.61 0.14 -6.89
N ASP A 29 -17.97 1.14 -7.67
CA ASP A 29 -19.33 1.32 -8.19
C ASP A 29 -19.81 0.09 -8.96
N ARG A 30 -18.97 -0.47 -9.81
CA ARG A 30 -19.26 -1.69 -10.54
C ARG A 30 -19.49 -2.91 -9.62
N GLU A 31 -18.72 -3.03 -8.57
CA GLU A 31 -18.90 -4.10 -7.57
C GLU A 31 -20.21 -3.91 -6.79
N VAL A 32 -20.55 -2.67 -6.42
CA VAL A 32 -21.81 -2.31 -5.78
C VAL A 32 -23.01 -2.59 -6.72
N GLU A 33 -22.95 -2.13 -7.96
CA GLU A 33 -23.99 -2.33 -8.97
C GLU A 33 -24.29 -3.82 -9.20
N ARG A 34 -23.24 -4.65 -9.31
CA ARG A 34 -23.40 -6.10 -9.48
C ARG A 34 -24.16 -6.73 -8.30
N ASN A 35 -23.82 -6.35 -7.08
CA ASN A 35 -24.50 -6.85 -5.88
C ASN A 35 -25.92 -6.28 -5.76
N PHE A 36 -26.15 -5.04 -6.17
CA PHE A 36 -27.48 -4.46 -6.24
C PHE A 36 -28.42 -5.22 -7.19
N ILE A 37 -27.94 -5.52 -8.39
CA ILE A 37 -28.71 -6.31 -9.37
C ILE A 37 -29.03 -7.69 -8.81
N ALA A 38 -28.07 -8.36 -8.16
CA ALA A 38 -28.29 -9.66 -7.54
C ALA A 38 -29.33 -9.60 -6.41
N ALA A 39 -29.28 -8.59 -5.56
CA ALA A 39 -30.27 -8.37 -4.50
C ALA A 39 -31.68 -8.11 -5.06
N LYS A 40 -31.78 -7.33 -6.13
CA LYS A 40 -33.06 -7.08 -6.82
C LYS A 40 -33.64 -8.33 -7.44
N ALA A 41 -32.80 -9.21 -8.02
CA ALA A 41 -33.22 -10.50 -8.57
C ALA A 41 -33.77 -11.45 -7.47
N MET A 42 -33.40 -11.22 -6.21
CA MET A 42 -33.92 -11.94 -5.04
C MET A 42 -35.14 -11.24 -4.41
N GLU A 43 -35.70 -10.23 -5.08
CA GLU A 43 -36.87 -9.45 -4.61
C GLU A 43 -36.66 -8.70 -3.29
N MET A 44 -35.37 -8.46 -2.89
CA MET A 44 -35.01 -7.69 -1.69
C MET A 44 -35.44 -6.23 -1.83
N GLN A 45 -35.71 -5.57 -0.71
CA GLN A 45 -36.14 -4.17 -0.68
C GLN A 45 -35.39 -3.34 0.36
N ASN A 46 -35.21 -2.06 0.04
CA ASN A 46 -34.72 -1.02 0.95
C ASN A 46 -33.45 -1.42 1.74
N THR A 47 -33.55 -1.44 3.07
CA THR A 47 -32.44 -1.71 3.99
C THR A 47 -31.80 -3.09 3.76
N ASP A 48 -32.57 -4.09 3.37
CA ASP A 48 -32.04 -5.43 3.10
C ASP A 48 -31.08 -5.44 1.92
N ILE A 49 -31.31 -4.60 0.90
CA ILE A 49 -30.38 -4.42 -0.22
C ILE A 49 -29.09 -3.81 0.27
N THR A 50 -29.14 -2.78 1.11
CA THR A 50 -27.95 -2.12 1.65
C THR A 50 -27.10 -3.11 2.43
N ASN A 51 -27.70 -3.84 3.36
CA ASN A 51 -27.02 -4.86 4.16
C ASN A 51 -26.42 -5.96 3.26
N TYR A 52 -27.18 -6.41 2.25
CA TYR A 52 -26.72 -7.41 1.30
C TYR A 52 -25.48 -6.94 0.51
N ILE A 53 -25.44 -5.67 0.10
CA ILE A 53 -24.31 -5.08 -0.61
C ILE A 53 -23.11 -4.97 0.33
N GLU A 54 -23.29 -4.40 1.53
CA GLU A 54 -22.21 -4.23 2.52
C GLU A 54 -21.55 -5.56 2.88
N ASP A 55 -22.31 -6.63 3.04
CA ASP A 55 -21.80 -7.96 3.36
C ASP A 55 -21.04 -8.62 2.18
N ARG A 56 -21.32 -8.23 0.95
CA ARG A 56 -20.83 -8.93 -0.27
C ARG A 56 -19.87 -8.16 -1.12
N VAL A 57 -19.77 -6.85 -0.98
CA VAL A 57 -18.72 -6.08 -1.63
C VAL A 57 -17.37 -6.59 -1.12
N LYS A 58 -16.55 -7.09 -2.06
CA LYS A 58 -15.20 -7.58 -1.74
C LYS A 58 -14.17 -6.55 -2.19
N MET A 59 -13.66 -5.78 -1.25
CA MET A 59 -12.62 -4.80 -1.53
C MET A 59 -11.41 -5.44 -2.23
N SER A 60 -11.05 -6.68 -1.91
CA SER A 60 -9.99 -7.40 -2.61
C SER A 60 -10.24 -7.55 -4.13
N ASN A 61 -11.49 -7.71 -4.56
CA ASN A 61 -11.82 -7.76 -5.99
C ASN A 61 -11.66 -6.38 -6.65
N VAL A 62 -12.08 -5.32 -5.97
CA VAL A 62 -11.89 -3.94 -6.42
C VAL A 62 -10.40 -3.66 -6.61
N LEU A 63 -9.58 -3.98 -5.61
CA LEU A 63 -8.14 -3.78 -5.66
C LEU A 63 -7.46 -4.62 -6.75
N LYS A 64 -7.83 -5.90 -6.89
CA LYS A 64 -7.30 -6.79 -7.95
C LYS A 64 -7.56 -6.24 -9.35
N THR A 65 -8.73 -5.67 -9.58
CA THR A 65 -9.06 -5.09 -10.89
C THR A 65 -8.38 -3.75 -11.11
N THR A 66 -8.23 -2.95 -10.06
CA THR A 66 -7.60 -1.63 -10.10
C THR A 66 -6.09 -1.71 -10.32
N MET A 67 -5.39 -2.58 -9.57
CA MET A 67 -3.93 -2.71 -9.67
C MET A 67 -3.43 -3.15 -11.05
N LYS A 68 -4.27 -3.79 -11.86
CA LYS A 68 -3.89 -4.17 -13.23
C LYS A 68 -3.57 -2.98 -14.11
N ASP A 69 -4.19 -1.85 -13.82
CA ASP A 69 -4.06 -0.61 -14.59
C ASP A 69 -3.01 0.34 -13.99
N PHE A 70 -2.42 -0.02 -12.83
CA PHE A 70 -1.41 0.78 -12.16
C PHE A 70 0.00 0.33 -12.55
N ASP A 71 0.86 1.30 -12.80
CA ASP A 71 2.28 1.11 -13.07
C ASP A 71 3.12 1.92 -12.07
N GLY A 72 4.39 1.52 -11.89
CA GLY A 72 5.32 2.18 -10.99
C GLY A 72 5.20 1.74 -9.53
N GLY A 73 5.78 2.56 -8.64
CA GLY A 73 5.84 2.30 -7.21
C GLY A 73 4.79 3.07 -6.43
N TYR A 74 4.00 2.38 -5.63
CA TYR A 74 2.95 3.00 -4.83
C TYR A 74 2.62 2.21 -3.56
N VAL A 75 2.18 2.92 -2.54
CA VAL A 75 1.41 2.41 -1.42
C VAL A 75 0.16 3.28 -1.33
N VAL A 76 -1.00 2.64 -1.38
CA VAL A 76 -2.28 3.34 -1.32
C VAL A 76 -3.05 2.86 -0.10
N CYS A 77 -3.42 3.81 0.76
CA CYS A 77 -4.31 3.58 1.89
C CYS A 77 -5.64 4.29 1.61
N GLY A 78 -6.74 3.65 1.97
CA GLY A 78 -8.07 4.22 1.78
C GLY A 78 -9.08 3.71 2.78
N ILE A 79 -10.17 4.45 2.88
CA ILE A 79 -11.35 4.08 3.65
C ILE A 79 -12.58 4.26 2.76
N THR A 80 -13.49 3.30 2.80
CA THR A 80 -14.76 3.36 2.08
C THR A 80 -15.83 4.07 2.90
N GLY A 81 -16.91 4.49 2.24
CA GLY A 81 -18.08 5.06 2.93
C GLY A 81 -18.76 4.09 3.89
N SER A 82 -18.61 2.77 3.71
CA SER A 82 -19.08 1.73 4.63
C SER A 82 -18.18 1.51 5.85
N GLY A 83 -17.01 2.16 5.90
CA GLY A 83 -16.06 2.07 7.02
C GLY A 83 -15.02 0.94 6.88
N GLU A 84 -14.93 0.30 5.72
CA GLU A 84 -13.83 -0.63 5.43
C GLU A 84 -12.56 0.14 5.10
N MET A 85 -11.44 -0.31 5.64
CA MET A 85 -10.12 0.26 5.37
C MET A 85 -9.28 -0.72 4.55
N PHE A 86 -8.39 -0.17 3.75
CA PHE A 86 -7.40 -0.98 3.04
C PHE A 86 -6.06 -0.25 2.93
N SER A 87 -5.01 -1.04 2.82
CA SER A 87 -3.69 -0.58 2.36
C SER A 87 -3.16 -1.59 1.35
N MET A 88 -2.71 -1.14 0.18
CA MET A 88 -2.12 -2.01 -0.83
C MET A 88 -0.75 -1.49 -1.26
N ARG A 89 0.16 -2.42 -1.56
CA ARG A 89 1.53 -2.13 -2.00
C ARG A 89 1.74 -2.60 -3.44
N ASP A 90 2.52 -1.84 -4.20
CA ASP A 90 2.89 -2.17 -5.57
C ASP A 90 3.55 -3.57 -5.69
N PRO A 91 3.39 -4.25 -6.85
CA PRO A 91 3.86 -5.62 -7.03
C PRO A 91 5.37 -5.74 -7.24
N TRP A 92 6.09 -4.63 -7.41
CA TRP A 92 7.55 -4.58 -7.54
C TRP A 92 8.25 -4.30 -6.20
N GLY A 93 7.50 -3.90 -5.16
CA GLY A 93 8.04 -3.51 -3.87
C GLY A 93 8.88 -2.23 -3.91
N ILE A 94 8.62 -1.34 -4.86
CA ILE A 94 9.37 -0.08 -5.03
C ILE A 94 9.20 0.81 -3.79
N ARG A 95 7.95 0.97 -3.30
CA ARG A 95 7.66 1.77 -2.11
C ARG A 95 7.56 0.88 -0.87
N PRO A 96 8.15 1.29 0.26
CA PRO A 96 8.04 0.54 1.51
C PRO A 96 6.66 0.70 2.14
N ALA A 97 6.20 -0.36 2.80
CA ALA A 97 5.00 -0.34 3.63
C ALA A 97 5.17 -1.31 4.80
N PHE A 98 4.91 -0.81 5.98
CA PHE A 98 4.97 -1.58 7.23
C PHE A 98 3.65 -1.49 7.95
N TYR A 99 3.32 -2.53 8.72
CA TYR A 99 2.11 -2.54 9.51
C TYR A 99 2.34 -3.20 10.88
N TYR A 100 1.50 -2.82 11.81
CA TYR A 100 1.33 -3.48 13.09
C TYR A 100 -0.15 -3.71 13.34
N LYS A 101 -0.50 -4.82 13.95
CA LYS A 101 -1.86 -5.13 14.35
C LYS A 101 -1.89 -5.88 15.68
N ASN A 102 -2.85 -5.54 16.51
CA ASN A 102 -3.24 -6.29 17.71
C ASN A 102 -4.77 -6.33 17.80
N ASP A 103 -5.31 -6.67 18.94
CA ASP A 103 -6.77 -6.79 19.16
C ASP A 103 -7.49 -5.43 19.18
N GLU A 104 -6.76 -4.32 19.34
CA GLU A 104 -7.32 -2.98 19.48
C GLU A 104 -7.14 -2.12 18.23
N ILE A 105 -5.97 -2.24 17.56
CA ILE A 105 -5.58 -1.35 16.47
C ILE A 105 -4.96 -2.09 15.29
N VAL A 106 -5.13 -1.50 14.11
CA VAL A 106 -4.38 -1.82 12.90
C VAL A 106 -3.80 -0.53 12.35
N VAL A 107 -2.49 -0.48 12.19
CA VAL A 107 -1.78 0.71 11.71
C VAL A 107 -0.85 0.37 10.57
N VAL A 108 -0.72 1.30 9.62
CA VAL A 108 0.17 1.17 8.46
C VAL A 108 0.99 2.44 8.32
N ALA A 109 2.27 2.30 8.01
CA ALA A 109 3.17 3.41 7.73
C ALA A 109 4.17 3.05 6.63
N SER A 110 4.78 4.08 6.04
CA SER A 110 5.86 3.91 5.07
C SER A 110 7.20 3.58 5.73
N GLU A 111 7.34 3.82 7.03
CA GLU A 111 8.59 3.63 7.78
C GLU A 111 8.34 2.83 9.07
N ARG A 112 9.14 1.78 9.32
CA ARG A 112 9.10 0.97 10.54
C ARG A 112 9.34 1.80 11.81
N PRO A 113 10.34 2.72 11.88
CA PRO A 113 10.59 3.49 13.08
C PRO A 113 9.43 4.37 13.54
N VAL A 114 8.56 4.78 12.62
CA VAL A 114 7.36 5.55 12.97
C VAL A 114 6.42 4.71 13.83
N LEU A 115 6.18 3.46 13.46
CA LEU A 115 5.34 2.54 14.22
C LEU A 115 5.98 2.18 15.56
N GLN A 116 7.29 1.88 15.56
CA GLN A 116 8.04 1.57 16.78
C GLN A 116 7.96 2.70 17.80
N THR A 117 8.25 3.93 17.39
CA THR A 117 8.27 5.08 18.30
C THR A 117 6.88 5.47 18.79
N THR A 118 5.86 5.36 17.90
CA THR A 118 4.50 5.80 18.25
C THR A 118 3.80 4.83 19.21
N PHE A 119 4.07 3.53 19.07
CA PHE A 119 3.37 2.48 19.81
C PHE A 119 4.28 1.71 20.77
N ASP A 120 5.52 2.17 20.98
CA ASP A 120 6.52 1.53 21.85
C ASP A 120 6.76 0.06 21.50
N LEU A 121 7.03 -0.20 20.21
CA LEU A 121 7.16 -1.55 19.65
C LEU A 121 8.63 -1.92 19.41
N GLU A 122 8.93 -3.19 19.57
CA GLU A 122 10.18 -3.76 19.07
C GLU A 122 10.17 -3.93 17.55
N ALA A 123 11.34 -4.02 16.94
CA ALA A 123 11.45 -4.08 15.46
C ALA A 123 10.76 -5.33 14.88
N GLU A 124 10.77 -6.41 15.63
CA GLU A 124 10.21 -7.72 15.27
C GLU A 124 8.67 -7.76 15.31
N GLU A 125 8.04 -6.82 16.01
CA GLU A 125 6.58 -6.69 16.09
C GLU A 125 6.01 -5.99 14.86
N VAL A 126 6.81 -5.16 14.20
CA VAL A 126 6.42 -4.43 12.99
C VAL A 126 6.71 -5.28 11.75
N GLN A 127 5.66 -5.60 11.02
CA GLN A 127 5.74 -6.45 9.84
C GLN A 127 5.77 -5.62 8.56
N GLU A 128 6.45 -6.14 7.55
CA GLU A 128 6.44 -5.55 6.20
C GLU A 128 5.22 -6.05 5.43
N LEU A 129 4.49 -5.15 4.78
CA LEU A 129 3.47 -5.51 3.80
C LEU A 129 4.18 -5.89 2.50
N MET A 130 4.13 -7.18 2.16
CA MET A 130 4.86 -7.72 1.01
C MET A 130 4.35 -7.15 -0.33
N PRO A 131 5.21 -7.08 -1.37
CA PRO A 131 4.82 -6.62 -2.70
C PRO A 131 3.60 -7.35 -3.26
N GLY A 132 2.65 -6.60 -3.83
CA GLY A 132 1.42 -7.14 -4.39
C GLY A 132 0.38 -7.59 -3.37
N MET A 133 0.62 -7.34 -2.08
CA MET A 133 -0.33 -7.64 -1.01
C MET A 133 -1.18 -6.43 -0.66
N ALA A 134 -2.36 -6.70 -0.14
CA ALA A 134 -3.19 -5.70 0.53
C ALA A 134 -3.58 -6.16 1.92
N LEU A 135 -3.57 -5.21 2.85
CA LEU A 135 -4.14 -5.33 4.18
C LEU A 135 -5.56 -4.75 4.10
N LEU A 136 -6.54 -5.52 4.53
CA LEU A 136 -7.96 -5.20 4.47
C LEU A 136 -8.54 -5.27 5.87
N VAL A 137 -9.26 -4.24 6.28
CA VAL A 137 -9.92 -4.16 7.59
C VAL A 137 -11.40 -3.89 7.37
N LYS A 138 -12.23 -4.81 7.81
CA LYS A 138 -13.68 -4.65 7.77
C LYS A 138 -14.17 -3.74 8.89
N LYS A 139 -15.37 -3.22 8.76
CA LYS A 139 -16.03 -2.38 9.77
C LYS A 139 -16.10 -3.03 11.16
N ASN A 140 -16.16 -4.36 11.24
CA ASN A 140 -16.17 -5.11 12.49
C ASN A 140 -14.77 -5.32 13.12
N GLY A 141 -13.71 -4.78 12.50
CA GLY A 141 -12.32 -4.93 12.95
C GLY A 141 -11.61 -6.16 12.41
N GLU A 142 -12.30 -7.04 11.66
CA GLU A 142 -11.64 -8.20 11.02
C GLU A 142 -10.57 -7.72 10.04
N CYS A 143 -9.31 -8.12 10.29
CA CYS A 143 -8.17 -7.73 9.49
C CYS A 143 -7.60 -8.96 8.77
N THR A 144 -7.55 -8.89 7.44
CA THR A 144 -6.96 -9.91 6.56
C THR A 144 -5.85 -9.32 5.69
N ILE A 145 -4.90 -10.16 5.29
CA ILE A 145 -3.85 -9.81 4.33
C ILE A 145 -4.01 -10.74 3.14
N GLU A 146 -4.29 -10.15 1.98
CA GLU A 146 -4.58 -10.90 0.77
C GLU A 146 -3.60 -10.56 -0.36
N ARG A 147 -3.25 -11.55 -1.16
CA ARG A 147 -2.55 -11.35 -2.42
C ARG A 147 -3.50 -10.75 -3.46
N ILE A 148 -3.19 -9.52 -3.86
CA ILE A 148 -3.98 -8.78 -4.86
C ILE A 148 -3.36 -8.94 -6.24
N MET A 149 -2.04 -8.96 -6.33
CA MET A 149 -1.29 -9.20 -7.56
C MET A 149 -0.06 -10.03 -7.25
N ASP A 150 0.35 -10.86 -8.20
CA ASP A 150 1.61 -11.60 -8.07
C ASP A 150 2.78 -10.65 -8.00
N GLN A 151 3.74 -10.94 -7.12
CA GLN A 151 4.97 -10.19 -7.03
C GLN A 151 5.72 -10.29 -8.36
N LYS A 152 6.08 -9.14 -8.93
CA LYS A 152 6.78 -9.06 -10.22
C LYS A 152 8.30 -8.99 -10.07
N GLY A 153 8.77 -8.71 -8.87
CA GLY A 153 10.20 -8.59 -8.55
C GLY A 153 10.41 -8.02 -7.16
N ASP A 154 11.66 -7.75 -6.85
CA ASP A 154 12.09 -6.95 -5.70
C ASP A 154 12.92 -5.79 -6.22
N SER A 155 12.28 -4.64 -6.40
CA SER A 155 12.86 -3.44 -6.99
C SER A 155 12.81 -2.29 -5.98
N ALA A 156 13.20 -2.58 -4.73
CA ALA A 156 13.24 -1.58 -3.67
C ALA A 156 14.01 -0.33 -4.13
N CYS A 157 13.39 0.83 -3.95
CA CYS A 157 13.96 2.09 -4.40
C CYS A 157 15.22 2.42 -3.59
N SER A 158 16.37 2.55 -4.26
CA SER A 158 17.63 2.92 -3.61
C SER A 158 17.57 4.31 -2.97
N PHE A 159 16.81 5.26 -3.53
CA PHE A 159 16.59 6.56 -2.92
C PHE A 159 15.83 6.47 -1.60
N GLU A 160 14.88 5.53 -1.47
CA GLU A 160 14.23 5.27 -0.19
C GLU A 160 15.26 4.87 0.87
N ARG A 161 16.16 3.96 0.54
CA ARG A 161 17.13 3.40 1.49
C ARG A 161 18.26 4.39 1.83
N ILE A 162 18.69 5.18 0.86
CA ILE A 162 19.83 6.11 1.04
C ILE A 162 19.38 7.47 1.54
N TYR A 163 18.26 7.98 1.05
CA TYR A 163 17.86 9.37 1.25
C TYR A 163 16.62 9.55 2.14
N PHE A 164 15.52 8.83 1.84
CA PHE A 164 14.24 9.05 2.52
C PHE A 164 14.14 8.30 3.86
N SER A 165 14.58 7.05 3.92
CA SER A 165 14.48 6.23 5.13
C SER A 165 15.32 6.79 6.28
N ARG A 166 14.81 6.61 7.49
CA ARG A 166 15.51 7.08 8.70
C ARG A 166 16.64 6.15 9.08
N GLY A 167 17.77 6.71 9.49
CA GLY A 167 18.91 5.94 9.99
C GLY A 167 18.68 5.24 11.33
N SER A 168 17.55 5.50 11.98
CA SER A 168 17.11 4.76 13.18
C SER A 168 16.47 3.40 12.88
N ASP A 169 16.13 3.12 11.61
CA ASP A 169 15.74 1.78 11.20
C ASP A 169 16.95 0.84 11.23
N LYS A 170 16.82 -0.32 11.87
CA LYS A 170 17.88 -1.30 12.08
C LYS A 170 18.54 -1.74 10.75
N ASP A 171 17.73 -2.04 9.75
CA ASP A 171 18.22 -2.55 8.46
C ASP A 171 18.89 -1.44 7.66
N ILE A 172 18.27 -0.25 7.63
CA ILE A 172 18.81 0.94 6.98
C ILE A 172 20.14 1.37 7.61
N TYR A 173 20.23 1.32 8.94
CA TYR A 173 21.48 1.62 9.64
C TYR A 173 22.60 0.67 9.22
N GLN A 174 22.34 -0.63 9.20
CA GLN A 174 23.33 -1.63 8.79
C GLN A 174 23.77 -1.47 7.34
N GLU A 175 22.84 -1.22 6.43
CA GLU A 175 23.17 -0.97 5.01
C GLU A 175 24.04 0.28 4.85
N ARG A 176 23.69 1.39 5.49
CA ARG A 176 24.48 2.61 5.42
C ARG A 176 25.85 2.45 6.02
N LYS A 177 25.98 1.67 7.10
CA LYS A 177 27.26 1.33 7.69
C LYS A 177 28.13 0.51 6.72
N GLN A 178 27.56 -0.50 6.07
CA GLN A 178 28.27 -1.30 5.05
C GLN A 178 28.72 -0.45 3.86
N LEU A 179 27.87 0.49 3.39
CA LEU A 179 28.25 1.43 2.35
C LEU A 179 29.43 2.30 2.78
N GLY A 180 29.42 2.81 4.01
CA GLY A 180 30.55 3.57 4.58
C GLY A 180 31.83 2.73 4.65
N GLU A 181 31.75 1.47 5.05
CA GLU A 181 32.89 0.55 5.08
C GLU A 181 33.48 0.33 3.67
N GLN A 182 32.64 0.18 2.65
CA GLN A 182 33.10 0.04 1.26
C GLN A 182 33.76 1.31 0.70
N LEU A 183 33.36 2.49 1.17
CA LEU A 183 33.96 3.76 0.77
C LEU A 183 35.34 4.01 1.39
N THR A 184 35.72 3.31 2.45
CA THR A 184 36.97 3.54 3.19
C THR A 184 38.20 3.43 2.28
N GLN A 185 38.33 2.36 1.49
CA GLN A 185 39.49 2.17 0.62
C GLN A 185 39.55 3.18 -0.55
N PRO A 186 38.45 3.45 -1.27
CA PRO A 186 38.42 4.53 -2.26
C PRO A 186 38.83 5.91 -1.70
N ILE A 187 38.36 6.26 -0.48
CA ILE A 187 38.69 7.53 0.15
C ILE A 187 40.18 7.57 0.50
N LEU A 188 40.71 6.55 1.20
CA LEU A 188 42.13 6.47 1.56
C LEU A 188 43.04 6.60 0.33
N LYS A 189 42.66 5.94 -0.76
CA LYS A 189 43.40 6.04 -2.04
C LYS A 189 43.32 7.46 -2.63
N ALA A 190 42.20 8.13 -2.53
CA ALA A 190 42.00 9.48 -3.06
C ALA A 190 42.83 10.54 -2.32
N VAL A 191 43.12 10.30 -1.03
CA VAL A 191 43.95 11.17 -0.18
C VAL A 191 45.40 10.62 -0.02
N ASP A 192 45.87 9.75 -0.92
CA ASP A 192 47.21 9.15 -0.90
C ASP A 192 47.58 8.50 0.46
N TYR A 193 46.59 7.95 1.16
CA TYR A 193 46.70 7.40 2.52
C TYR A 193 47.20 8.40 3.57
N ASP A 194 47.06 9.69 3.31
CA ASP A 194 47.37 10.74 4.27
C ASP A 194 46.18 10.86 5.28
N GLY A 195 46.45 10.54 6.54
CA GLY A 195 45.48 10.56 7.62
C GLY A 195 45.25 11.93 8.25
N ASP A 196 45.93 12.99 7.79
CA ASP A 196 45.82 14.34 8.33
C ASP A 196 44.79 15.22 7.60
N HIS A 197 43.97 14.64 6.75
CA HIS A 197 42.88 15.31 6.01
C HIS A 197 41.49 14.97 6.55
#